data_0452ec036a5a8e99d4268188f6a006e1
#
_entry.id   0452ec036a5a8e99d4268188f6a006e1
#
_cell.length_a   1.000
_cell.length_b   1.000
_cell.length_c   1.000
_cell.angle_alpha   90.00
_cell.angle_beta   90.00
_cell.angle_gamma   90.00
#
_symmetry.space_group_name_H-M   'P 1'
#
loop_
_entity.id
_entity.type
_entity.pdbx_description
1 polymer ?
#
loop_
_entity_poly.entity_id
_entity_poly.type
_entity_poly.pdbx_seq_one_letter_code
_entity_poly.pdbx_strand_id
1 'polypeptide(L)'
;MIPKIIHYCWFGRNPLPLLAVKCIESWKRYFPDYEIREWNEDNFNVNMIPYTREAYEAKKYAFVSDYARFYILYYYGGLYFDTDVEVIKPMNDIIERGAFMGCENELKPGGTSILAVAPGLGLGCIPRLGFYEDMLNLYAGLHFQYAGNDLNQKTVVEYTTELLVAKGLRNIDDIQCVNCLLYTSDAADDLTRVD
;
A
#
# COMPACT_ATOMS: atom_id res chain seq x y z
N MET A 1 -19.02 3.75 2.83
CA MET A 1 -18.23 4.94 2.42
C MET A 1 -16.85 4.80 3.02
N ILE A 2 -15.79 5.08 2.26
CA ILE A 2 -14.41 5.06 2.74
C ILE A 2 -14.24 6.15 3.80
N PRO A 3 -13.67 5.84 4.99
CA PRO A 3 -13.40 6.84 6.02
C PRO A 3 -12.47 7.96 5.52
N LYS A 4 -12.74 9.19 5.96
CA LYS A 4 -11.92 10.36 5.60
C LYS A 4 -10.64 10.44 6.44
N ILE A 5 -9.78 9.44 6.31
CA ILE A 5 -8.50 9.34 6.99
C ILE A 5 -7.46 8.91 5.95
N ILE A 6 -6.32 9.60 5.92
CA ILE A 6 -5.13 9.21 5.16
C ILE A 6 -4.12 8.68 6.15
N HIS A 7 -3.67 7.48 5.93
CA HIS A 7 -2.64 6.81 6.71
C HIS A 7 -1.32 6.79 5.96
N TYR A 8 -0.23 6.93 6.68
CA TYR A 8 1.12 6.62 6.19
C TYR A 8 1.96 6.01 7.31
N CYS A 9 3.01 5.29 6.93
CA CYS A 9 3.94 4.69 7.86
C CYS A 9 5.29 5.41 7.81
N TRP A 10 5.89 5.66 8.99
CA TRP A 10 7.24 6.18 9.10
C TRP A 10 7.96 5.55 10.28
N PHE A 11 8.67 4.44 10.03
CA PHE A 11 9.41 3.69 11.03
C PHE A 11 10.89 4.09 11.06
N GLY A 12 11.58 3.79 12.18
CA GLY A 12 13.01 4.03 12.36
C GLY A 12 13.35 5.33 13.10
N ARG A 13 12.33 6.09 13.56
CA ARG A 13 12.48 7.30 14.39
C ARG A 13 13.34 8.42 13.77
N ASN A 14 13.58 8.38 12.48
CA ASN A 14 14.26 9.45 11.76
C ASN A 14 13.29 10.60 11.45
N PRO A 15 13.76 11.84 11.33
CA PRO A 15 12.91 12.92 10.84
C PRO A 15 12.44 12.65 9.41
N LEU A 16 11.23 13.11 9.08
CA LEU A 16 10.71 13.05 7.71
C LEU A 16 11.62 13.85 6.77
N PRO A 17 12.04 13.27 5.63
CA PRO A 17 12.79 14.00 4.62
C PRO A 17 11.90 15.04 3.93
N LEU A 18 12.52 16.02 3.26
CA LEU A 18 11.80 17.11 2.59
C LEU A 18 10.81 16.59 1.53
N LEU A 19 11.16 15.50 0.85
CA LEU A 19 10.26 14.86 -0.12
C LEU A 19 8.96 14.40 0.56
N ALA A 20 9.06 13.66 1.65
CA ALA A 20 7.88 13.18 2.39
C ALA A 20 7.01 14.34 2.87
N VAL A 21 7.62 15.42 3.38
CA VAL A 21 6.90 16.63 3.77
C VAL A 21 6.13 17.23 2.59
N LYS A 22 6.76 17.33 1.40
CA LYS A 22 6.14 17.82 0.17
C LYS A 22 4.94 16.95 -0.24
N CYS A 23 5.09 15.62 -0.19
CA CYS A 23 4.01 14.69 -0.50
C CYS A 23 2.83 14.86 0.46
N ILE A 24 3.10 14.91 1.77
CA ILE A 24 2.05 15.13 2.79
C ILE A 24 1.34 16.48 2.60
N GLU A 25 2.05 17.54 2.22
CA GLU A 25 1.41 18.83 1.90
C GLU A 25 0.51 18.73 0.66
N SER A 26 0.83 17.89 -0.32
CA SER A 26 -0.07 17.63 -1.44
C SER A 26 -1.36 16.95 -0.98
N TRP A 27 -1.28 16.00 -0.05
CA TRP A 27 -2.47 15.35 0.52
C TRP A 27 -3.37 16.35 1.24
N LYS A 28 -2.82 17.23 2.06
CA LYS A 28 -3.59 18.31 2.74
C LYS A 28 -4.31 19.20 1.73
N ARG A 29 -3.68 19.47 0.58
CA ARG A 29 -4.27 20.32 -0.47
C ARG A 29 -5.46 19.67 -1.14
N TYR A 30 -5.36 18.37 -1.50
CA TYR A 30 -6.40 17.67 -2.24
C TYR A 30 -7.46 17.00 -1.36
N PHE A 31 -7.14 16.83 -0.06
CA PHE A 31 -8.01 16.20 0.93
C PHE A 31 -8.14 17.07 2.20
N PRO A 32 -8.63 18.33 2.06
CA PRO A 32 -8.67 19.28 3.19
C PRO A 32 -9.53 18.81 4.38
N ASP A 33 -10.49 17.90 4.13
CA ASP A 33 -11.41 17.37 5.14
C ASP A 33 -10.97 16.03 5.73
N TYR A 34 -9.77 15.53 5.36
CA TYR A 34 -9.27 14.25 5.84
C TYR A 34 -8.34 14.44 7.03
N GLU A 35 -8.44 13.54 7.99
CA GLU A 35 -7.41 13.38 9.02
C GLU A 35 -6.18 12.71 8.38
N ILE A 36 -4.98 13.24 8.61
CA ILE A 36 -3.72 12.60 8.20
C ILE A 36 -3.10 11.97 9.45
N ARG A 37 -2.87 10.66 9.42
CA ARG A 37 -2.40 9.88 10.55
C ARG A 37 -1.10 9.16 10.24
N GLU A 38 -0.06 9.53 11.00
CA GLU A 38 1.21 8.83 11.00
C GLU A 38 1.13 7.54 11.83
N TRP A 39 1.77 6.48 11.32
CA TRP A 39 2.01 5.24 12.02
C TRP A 39 3.49 4.99 12.17
N ASN A 40 3.90 4.76 13.40
CA ASN A 40 5.28 4.54 13.80
C ASN A 40 5.35 3.61 15.02
N GLU A 41 6.50 3.46 15.65
CA GLU A 41 6.71 2.58 16.81
C GLU A 41 5.89 2.93 18.05
N ASP A 42 5.33 4.13 18.13
CA ASP A 42 4.56 4.58 19.30
C ASP A 42 3.09 4.12 19.23
N ASN A 43 2.58 3.82 18.01
CA ASN A 43 1.19 3.45 17.80
C ASN A 43 0.98 2.17 16.97
N PHE A 44 2.07 1.55 16.48
CA PHE A 44 2.05 0.27 15.79
C PHE A 44 3.04 -0.70 16.43
N ASN A 45 2.55 -1.89 16.82
CA ASN A 45 3.40 -2.92 17.40
C ASN A 45 4.18 -3.67 16.32
N VAL A 46 5.43 -3.29 16.12
CA VAL A 46 6.33 -3.93 15.12
C VAL A 46 6.64 -5.40 15.43
N ASN A 47 6.38 -5.86 16.66
CA ASN A 47 6.61 -7.24 17.10
C ASN A 47 5.38 -8.15 16.95
N MET A 48 4.31 -7.69 16.28
CA MET A 48 3.03 -8.39 16.21
C MET A 48 3.11 -9.72 15.43
N ILE A 49 3.98 -9.79 14.42
CA ILE A 49 4.28 -11.03 13.68
C ILE A 49 5.79 -11.18 13.46
N PRO A 50 6.30 -12.40 13.21
CA PRO A 50 7.73 -12.63 12.95
C PRO A 50 8.29 -11.74 11.85
N TYR A 51 7.58 -11.63 10.72
CA TYR A 51 8.01 -10.86 9.56
C TYR A 51 8.32 -9.39 9.89
N THR A 52 7.41 -8.68 10.56
CA THR A 52 7.60 -7.26 10.88
C THR A 52 8.69 -7.04 11.93
N ARG A 53 8.77 -7.94 12.94
CA ARG A 53 9.84 -7.90 13.94
C ARG A 53 11.21 -8.06 13.30
N GLU A 54 11.40 -9.07 12.47
CA GLU A 54 12.66 -9.38 11.82
C GLU A 54 13.08 -8.29 10.83
N ALA A 55 12.12 -7.75 10.06
CA ALA A 55 12.35 -6.62 9.16
C ALA A 55 12.77 -5.36 9.95
N TYR A 56 12.14 -5.10 11.08
CA TYR A 56 12.49 -3.97 11.94
C TYR A 56 13.88 -4.12 12.56
N GLU A 57 14.22 -5.29 13.09
CA GLU A 57 15.55 -5.62 13.62
C GLU A 57 16.64 -5.48 12.57
N ALA A 58 16.34 -5.86 11.32
CA ALA A 58 17.22 -5.69 10.16
C ALA A 58 17.27 -4.24 9.63
N LYS A 59 16.54 -3.30 10.25
CA LYS A 59 16.40 -1.89 9.81
C LYS A 59 15.83 -1.75 8.39
N LYS A 60 15.02 -2.70 7.97
CA LYS A 60 14.33 -2.72 6.68
C LYS A 60 12.89 -2.22 6.85
N TYR A 61 12.75 -0.93 7.18
CA TYR A 61 11.49 -0.33 7.61
C TYR A 61 10.40 -0.34 6.54
N ALA A 62 10.76 -0.28 5.25
CA ALA A 62 9.81 -0.42 4.15
C ALA A 62 9.02 -1.73 4.24
N PHE A 63 9.69 -2.85 4.56
CA PHE A 63 9.04 -4.15 4.73
C PHE A 63 8.12 -4.22 5.97
N VAL A 64 8.38 -3.42 6.99
CA VAL A 64 7.44 -3.24 8.11
C VAL A 64 6.17 -2.54 7.60
N SER A 65 6.33 -1.48 6.79
CA SER A 65 5.22 -0.75 6.19
C SER A 65 4.39 -1.61 5.25
N ASP A 66 5.00 -2.60 4.58
CA ASP A 66 4.30 -3.53 3.67
C ASP A 66 3.19 -4.33 4.36
N TYR A 67 3.42 -4.78 5.59
CA TYR A 67 2.38 -5.39 6.41
C TYR A 67 1.46 -4.35 7.05
N ALA A 68 2.06 -3.29 7.63
CA ALA A 68 1.33 -2.30 8.40
C ALA A 68 0.21 -1.64 7.61
N ARG A 69 0.41 -1.33 6.30
CA ARG A 69 -0.62 -0.72 5.44
C ARG A 69 -1.89 -1.56 5.36
N PHE A 70 -1.77 -2.89 5.24
CA PHE A 70 -2.93 -3.79 5.20
C PHE A 70 -3.59 -3.93 6.57
N TYR A 71 -2.80 -4.01 7.64
CA TYR A 71 -3.31 -4.04 8.99
C TYR A 71 -4.13 -2.78 9.32
N ILE A 72 -3.58 -1.62 9.05
CA ILE A 72 -4.20 -0.33 9.29
C ILE A 72 -5.51 -0.21 8.52
N LEU A 73 -5.49 -0.47 7.22
CA LEU A 73 -6.66 -0.37 6.39
C LEU A 73 -7.73 -1.42 6.71
N TYR A 74 -7.34 -2.64 7.12
CA TYR A 74 -8.28 -3.65 7.57
C TYR A 74 -9.05 -3.22 8.81
N TYR A 75 -8.37 -2.59 9.79
CA TYR A 75 -9.03 -2.18 11.03
C TYR A 75 -9.71 -0.82 10.95
N TYR A 76 -9.15 0.14 10.24
CA TYR A 76 -9.61 1.54 10.24
C TYR A 76 -10.27 1.94 8.91
N GLY A 77 -9.98 1.27 7.81
CA GLY A 77 -10.33 1.77 6.48
C GLY A 77 -9.60 3.08 6.16
N GLY A 78 -10.08 3.82 5.17
CA GLY A 78 -9.48 5.09 4.76
C GLY A 78 -8.60 4.94 3.52
N LEU A 79 -7.68 5.89 3.35
CA LEU A 79 -6.67 5.90 2.30
C LEU A 79 -5.29 5.60 2.90
N TYR A 80 -4.41 5.03 2.11
CA TYR A 80 -3.00 4.86 2.44
C TYR A 80 -2.14 5.30 1.27
N PHE A 81 -1.11 6.08 1.55
CA PHE A 81 -0.06 6.46 0.61
C PHE A 81 1.32 6.21 1.24
N ASP A 82 2.29 5.79 0.42
CA ASP A 82 3.69 5.84 0.81
C ASP A 82 4.17 7.30 0.84
N THR A 83 5.21 7.59 1.62
CA THR A 83 5.64 8.97 1.90
C THR A 83 6.34 9.66 0.73
N ASP A 84 6.56 8.94 -0.37
CA ASP A 84 7.09 9.43 -1.65
C ASP A 84 6.01 9.63 -2.72
N VAL A 85 4.75 9.44 -2.37
CA VAL A 85 3.60 9.61 -3.28
C VAL A 85 3.03 11.03 -3.19
N GLU A 86 3.18 11.82 -4.26
CA GLU A 86 2.56 13.13 -4.41
C GLU A 86 1.19 13.01 -5.06
N VAL A 87 0.13 13.53 -4.45
CA VAL A 87 -1.19 13.65 -5.08
C VAL A 87 -1.20 14.92 -5.93
N ILE A 88 -1.48 14.78 -7.23
CA ILE A 88 -1.40 15.89 -8.21
C ILE A 88 -2.75 16.37 -8.72
N LYS A 89 -3.83 15.61 -8.44
CA LYS A 89 -5.21 15.99 -8.79
C LYS A 89 -6.25 15.33 -7.85
N PRO A 90 -7.52 15.82 -7.83
CA PRO A 90 -8.57 15.22 -7.02
C PRO A 90 -8.80 13.73 -7.34
N MET A 91 -9.07 12.93 -6.32
CA MET A 91 -9.32 11.48 -6.43
C MET A 91 -10.78 11.09 -6.14
N ASN A 92 -11.71 12.04 -6.11
CA ASN A 92 -13.11 11.80 -5.72
C ASN A 92 -13.76 10.71 -6.59
N ASP A 93 -13.52 10.76 -7.90
CA ASP A 93 -14.11 9.82 -8.88
C ASP A 93 -13.74 8.36 -8.58
N ILE A 94 -12.52 8.12 -8.09
CA ILE A 94 -12.08 6.78 -7.69
C ILE A 94 -12.64 6.40 -6.33
N ILE A 95 -12.57 7.30 -5.36
CA ILE A 95 -13.03 7.06 -3.99
C ILE A 95 -14.54 6.74 -3.94
N GLU A 96 -15.34 7.42 -4.78
CA GLU A 96 -16.78 7.21 -4.87
C GLU A 96 -17.15 5.83 -5.46
N ARG A 97 -16.28 5.24 -6.28
CA ARG A 97 -16.48 3.89 -6.81
C ARG A 97 -16.28 2.79 -5.76
N GLY A 98 -15.65 3.09 -4.63
CA GLY A 98 -15.42 2.14 -3.54
C GLY A 98 -13.95 1.82 -3.31
N ALA A 99 -13.67 0.62 -2.82
CA ALA A 99 -12.31 0.20 -2.52
C ALA A 99 -11.46 0.10 -3.80
N PHE A 100 -10.23 0.63 -3.75
CA PHE A 100 -9.32 0.67 -4.91
C PHE A 100 -7.87 0.41 -4.51
N MET A 101 -7.07 0.09 -5.53
CA MET A 101 -5.62 -0.11 -5.42
C MET A 101 -4.97 0.31 -6.74
N GLY A 102 -3.83 1.00 -6.68
CA GLY A 102 -3.07 1.42 -7.84
C GLY A 102 -2.37 0.24 -8.53
N CYS A 103 -2.20 0.34 -9.83
CA CYS A 103 -1.41 -0.60 -10.64
C CYS A 103 -0.25 0.12 -11.29
N GLU A 104 0.88 -0.56 -11.40
CA GLU A 104 2.03 -0.13 -12.20
C GLU A 104 2.07 -0.88 -13.52
N ASN A 105 2.41 -0.16 -14.59
CA ASN A 105 2.70 -0.75 -15.89
C ASN A 105 4.20 -0.98 -16.02
N GLU A 106 4.70 -2.15 -15.67
CA GLU A 106 6.06 -2.53 -16.02
C GLU A 106 6.13 -3.02 -17.47
N LEU A 107 6.74 -2.23 -18.35
CA LEU A 107 7.12 -2.68 -19.69
C LEU A 107 8.41 -3.51 -19.61
N LYS A 108 8.33 -4.82 -19.80
CA LYS A 108 9.55 -5.63 -20.01
C LYS A 108 10.23 -5.27 -21.34
N PRO A 109 11.58 -5.43 -21.40
CA PRO A 109 12.29 -5.41 -22.68
C PRO A 109 11.64 -6.43 -23.61
N GLY A 110 11.01 -5.96 -24.72
CA GLY A 110 10.23 -6.79 -25.65
C GLY A 110 8.74 -6.42 -25.74
N GLY A 111 8.28 -5.42 -24.99
CA GLY A 111 6.93 -4.83 -25.15
C GLY A 111 5.79 -5.60 -24.48
N THR A 112 6.11 -6.57 -23.60
CA THR A 112 5.06 -7.26 -22.83
C THR A 112 4.81 -6.49 -21.52
N SER A 113 3.60 -6.00 -21.35
CA SER A 113 3.15 -5.40 -20.06
C SER A 113 3.01 -6.50 -19.01
N ILE A 114 3.58 -6.28 -17.83
CA ILE A 114 3.38 -7.15 -16.67
C ILE A 114 2.35 -6.51 -15.78
N LEU A 115 1.37 -7.31 -15.36
CA LEU A 115 0.44 -6.92 -14.33
C LEU A 115 1.20 -6.78 -13.00
N ALA A 116 1.26 -5.57 -12.45
CA ALA A 116 1.84 -5.27 -11.16
C ALA A 116 0.87 -4.38 -10.37
N VAL A 117 0.34 -4.91 -9.26
CA VAL A 117 -0.49 -4.12 -8.35
C VAL A 117 0.40 -3.54 -7.28
N ALA A 118 0.52 -2.21 -7.26
CA ALA A 118 1.44 -1.46 -6.42
C ALA A 118 0.72 -0.79 -5.24
N PRO A 119 0.65 -1.45 -4.07
CA PRO A 119 -0.05 -0.91 -2.91
C PRO A 119 0.51 0.40 -2.35
N GLY A 120 1.74 0.76 -2.71
CA GLY A 120 2.38 2.00 -2.29
C GLY A 120 1.80 3.24 -2.96
N LEU A 121 1.35 3.12 -4.21
CA LEU A 121 0.85 4.24 -5.03
C LEU A 121 -0.48 4.82 -4.54
N GLY A 122 -1.26 4.03 -3.83
CA GLY A 122 -2.53 4.45 -3.25
C GLY A 122 -3.46 3.28 -3.03
N LEU A 123 -3.98 3.20 -1.83
CA LEU A 123 -4.99 2.25 -1.40
C LEU A 123 -6.18 3.01 -0.83
N GLY A 124 -7.39 2.51 -1.07
CA GLY A 124 -8.57 3.03 -0.41
C GLY A 124 -9.58 1.93 -0.12
N CYS A 125 -10.11 1.87 1.11
CA CYS A 125 -11.12 0.89 1.46
C CYS A 125 -11.99 1.26 2.65
N ILE A 126 -13.08 0.53 2.80
CA ILE A 126 -13.82 0.43 4.06
C ILE A 126 -13.11 -0.55 5.00
N PRO A 127 -13.31 -0.46 6.33
CA PRO A 127 -12.78 -1.46 7.27
C PRO A 127 -13.25 -2.87 6.95
N ARG A 128 -12.47 -3.86 7.33
CA ARG A 128 -12.79 -5.29 7.21
C ARG A 128 -12.96 -5.80 5.77
N LEU A 129 -12.23 -5.21 4.82
CA LEU A 129 -12.20 -5.72 3.46
C LEU A 129 -11.51 -7.09 3.44
N GLY A 130 -12.19 -8.12 2.90
CA GLY A 130 -11.73 -9.51 2.94
C GLY A 130 -10.37 -9.74 2.29
N PHE A 131 -10.05 -9.02 1.22
CA PHE A 131 -8.73 -9.08 0.59
C PHE A 131 -7.60 -8.71 1.57
N TYR A 132 -7.79 -7.69 2.41
CA TYR A 132 -6.77 -7.30 3.39
C TYR A 132 -6.63 -8.33 4.51
N GLU A 133 -7.72 -9.01 4.89
CA GLU A 133 -7.64 -10.16 5.80
C GLU A 133 -6.79 -11.29 5.22
N ASP A 134 -6.97 -11.59 3.93
CA ASP A 134 -6.15 -12.59 3.24
C ASP A 134 -4.66 -12.19 3.20
N MET A 135 -4.37 -10.90 2.95
CA MET A 135 -2.99 -10.39 3.03
C MET A 135 -2.41 -10.51 4.44
N LEU A 136 -3.17 -10.19 5.47
CA LEU A 136 -2.72 -10.34 6.87
C LEU A 136 -2.43 -11.80 7.21
N ASN A 137 -3.28 -12.73 6.77
CA ASN A 137 -3.10 -14.16 6.96
C ASN A 137 -1.86 -14.68 6.21
N LEU A 138 -1.62 -14.19 4.99
CA LEU A 138 -0.40 -14.49 4.24
C LEU A 138 0.85 -14.08 5.01
N TYR A 139 0.92 -12.81 5.45
CA TYR A 139 2.08 -12.29 6.17
C TYR A 139 2.30 -12.93 7.54
N ALA A 140 1.24 -13.39 8.22
CA ALA A 140 1.36 -14.09 9.51
C ALA A 140 2.18 -15.38 9.43
N GLY A 141 2.22 -16.02 8.25
CA GLY A 141 3.02 -17.22 7.98
C GLY A 141 4.42 -16.94 7.42
N LEU A 142 4.81 -15.68 7.21
CA LEU A 142 6.08 -15.31 6.62
C LEU A 142 7.14 -14.99 7.67
N HIS A 143 8.39 -15.19 7.27
CA HIS A 143 9.58 -14.67 7.93
C HIS A 143 10.29 -13.69 6.99
N PHE A 144 10.86 -12.63 7.55
CA PHE A 144 11.72 -11.73 6.79
C PHE A 144 13.16 -12.26 6.74
N GLN A 145 13.60 -12.90 7.81
CA GLN A 145 14.90 -13.55 7.89
C GLN A 145 14.75 -15.08 7.80
N TYR A 146 15.47 -15.70 6.86
CA TYR A 146 15.55 -17.15 6.74
C TYR A 146 16.79 -17.71 7.45
N ALA A 147 16.85 -19.03 7.62
CA ALA A 147 18.04 -19.71 8.13
C ALA A 147 19.25 -19.41 7.23
N GLY A 148 20.38 -18.99 7.83
CA GLY A 148 21.58 -18.60 7.10
C GLY A 148 21.73 -17.09 6.81
N ASN A 149 20.90 -16.25 7.42
CA ASN A 149 20.84 -14.79 7.22
C ASN A 149 20.36 -14.35 5.83
N ASP A 150 19.75 -15.22 5.05
CA ASP A 150 19.09 -14.82 3.82
C ASP A 150 17.83 -14.01 4.13
N LEU A 151 17.64 -12.89 3.42
CA LEU A 151 16.49 -12.01 3.61
C LEU A 151 15.41 -12.35 2.57
N ASN A 152 14.16 -12.32 3.03
CA ASN A 152 13.00 -12.35 2.14
C ASN A 152 12.88 -10.98 1.46
N GLN A 153 13.33 -10.88 0.21
CA GLN A 153 13.30 -9.65 -0.57
C GLN A 153 12.07 -9.55 -1.48
N LYS A 154 11.14 -10.53 -1.40
CA LYS A 154 9.91 -10.48 -2.15
C LYS A 154 9.07 -9.28 -1.73
N THR A 155 8.71 -8.46 -2.69
CA THR A 155 8.07 -7.17 -2.47
C THR A 155 6.57 -7.29 -2.18
N VAL A 156 5.98 -6.27 -1.59
CA VAL A 156 4.53 -6.17 -1.41
C VAL A 156 3.78 -6.20 -2.75
N VAL A 157 4.38 -5.65 -3.80
CA VAL A 157 3.84 -5.69 -5.17
C VAL A 157 3.68 -7.13 -5.66
N GLU A 158 4.74 -7.96 -5.49
CA GLU A 158 4.69 -9.37 -5.88
C GLU A 158 3.65 -10.16 -5.08
N TYR A 159 3.65 -10.03 -3.75
CA TYR A 159 2.66 -10.72 -2.90
C TYR A 159 1.22 -10.32 -3.23
N THR A 160 0.98 -9.02 -3.40
CA THR A 160 -0.34 -8.49 -3.71
C THR A 160 -0.81 -8.97 -5.09
N THR A 161 0.04 -8.85 -6.10
CA THR A 161 -0.27 -9.26 -7.46
C THR A 161 -0.56 -10.75 -7.55
N GLU A 162 0.28 -11.60 -6.95
CA GLU A 162 0.07 -13.06 -6.94
C GLU A 162 -1.26 -13.45 -6.29
N LEU A 163 -1.56 -12.85 -5.13
CA LEU A 163 -2.81 -13.15 -4.43
C LEU A 163 -4.02 -12.71 -5.24
N LEU A 164 -3.96 -11.56 -5.92
CA LEU A 164 -5.03 -11.07 -6.77
C LEU A 164 -5.20 -11.90 -8.03
N VAL A 165 -4.12 -12.32 -8.66
CA VAL A 165 -4.15 -13.25 -9.80
C VAL A 165 -4.80 -14.57 -9.40
N ALA A 166 -4.44 -15.11 -8.23
CA ALA A 166 -5.08 -16.31 -7.68
C ALA A 166 -6.59 -16.12 -7.42
N LYS A 167 -7.03 -14.89 -7.16
CA LYS A 167 -8.44 -14.51 -6.97
C LYS A 167 -9.16 -14.11 -8.27
N GLY A 168 -8.48 -14.16 -9.42
CA GLY A 168 -9.10 -13.96 -10.73
C GLY A 168 -8.77 -12.66 -11.45
N LEU A 169 -7.82 -11.86 -10.95
CA LEU A 169 -7.29 -10.70 -11.71
C LEU A 169 -6.58 -11.21 -12.97
N ARG A 170 -6.94 -10.68 -14.16
CA ARG A 170 -6.44 -11.21 -15.44
C ARG A 170 -5.76 -10.15 -16.32
N ASN A 171 -6.22 -8.92 -16.26
CA ASN A 171 -5.76 -7.86 -17.16
C ASN A 171 -5.63 -6.54 -16.41
N ILE A 172 -4.58 -5.78 -16.73
CA ILE A 172 -4.29 -4.47 -16.15
C ILE A 172 -5.07 -3.34 -16.85
N ASP A 173 -5.38 -3.52 -18.13
CA ASP A 173 -5.98 -2.47 -18.95
C ASP A 173 -7.49 -2.30 -18.72
N ASP A 174 -8.12 -3.26 -18.04
CA ASP A 174 -9.53 -3.22 -17.72
C ASP A 174 -9.74 -2.83 -16.25
N ILE A 175 -10.77 -2.03 -15.98
CA ILE A 175 -11.27 -1.83 -14.62
C ILE A 175 -11.85 -3.17 -14.17
N GLN A 176 -11.18 -3.82 -13.22
CA GLN A 176 -11.61 -5.10 -12.69
C GLN A 176 -12.09 -4.94 -11.24
N CYS A 177 -13.17 -5.62 -10.91
CA CYS A 177 -13.62 -5.75 -9.53
C CYS A 177 -13.36 -7.19 -9.06
N VAL A 178 -12.36 -7.34 -8.18
CA VAL A 178 -12.08 -8.61 -7.53
C VAL A 178 -12.31 -8.44 -6.04
N ASN A 179 -13.22 -9.23 -5.46
CA ASN A 179 -13.59 -9.11 -4.04
C ASN A 179 -13.96 -7.67 -3.60
N CYS A 180 -14.69 -6.93 -4.46
CA CYS A 180 -15.07 -5.53 -4.24
C CYS A 180 -13.91 -4.52 -4.25
N LEU A 181 -12.75 -4.87 -4.78
CA LEU A 181 -11.65 -3.95 -5.06
C LEU A 181 -11.67 -3.54 -6.54
N LEU A 182 -11.60 -2.24 -6.80
CA LEU A 182 -11.40 -1.70 -8.15
C LEU A 182 -9.90 -1.58 -8.41
N TYR A 183 -9.47 -2.09 -9.56
CA TYR A 183 -8.11 -1.94 -10.06
C TYR A 183 -8.17 -1.08 -11.29
N THR A 184 -7.47 0.04 -11.30
CA THR A 184 -7.42 0.93 -12.46
C THR A 184 -5.97 1.35 -12.72
N SER A 185 -5.53 1.32 -13.98
CA SER A 185 -4.29 1.97 -14.40
C SER A 185 -4.33 3.48 -14.14
N ASP A 186 -5.52 4.07 -14.18
CA ASP A 186 -5.74 5.50 -13.99
C ASP A 186 -5.41 5.98 -12.55
N ALA A 187 -5.38 5.07 -11.57
CA ALA A 187 -5.10 5.44 -10.19
C ALA A 187 -3.61 5.74 -9.94
N ALA A 188 -2.71 5.13 -10.69
CA ALA A 188 -1.28 5.30 -10.51
C ALA A 188 -0.71 6.44 -11.37
N ASP A 189 -0.96 6.40 -12.68
CA ASP A 189 -0.30 7.30 -13.62
C ASP A 189 -0.91 8.71 -13.65
N ASP A 190 -2.20 8.81 -13.33
CA ASP A 190 -2.96 10.04 -13.52
C ASP A 190 -3.24 10.83 -12.25
N LEU A 191 -3.19 10.22 -11.06
CA LEU A 191 -3.62 10.83 -9.81
C LEU A 191 -2.49 11.07 -8.81
N THR A 192 -1.44 10.28 -8.90
CA THR A 192 -0.30 10.35 -8.02
C THR A 192 1.01 10.33 -8.81
N ARG A 193 2.07 10.86 -8.21
CA ARG A 193 3.43 10.79 -8.73
C ARG A 193 4.36 10.27 -7.63
N VAL A 194 5.24 9.34 -8.02
CA VAL A 194 6.36 8.86 -7.19
C VAL A 194 7.62 9.51 -7.73
N ASP A 195 8.39 10.18 -6.87
CA ASP A 195 9.68 10.81 -7.21
C ASP A 195 10.86 9.90 -6.84
#